data_44620698678af0792985df8e568eb23f
#
_entry.id   44620698678af0792985df8e568eb23f
#
_cell.length_a   1.000
_cell.length_b   1.000
_cell.length_c   1.000
_cell.angle_alpha   90.00
_cell.angle_beta   90.00
_cell.angle_gamma   90.00
#
_symmetry.space_group_name_H-M   'P 1'
#
loop_
_entity.id
_entity.type
_entity.pdbx_description
1 polymer ?
#
loop_
_entity_poly.entity_id
_entity_poly.type
_entity_poly.pdbx_seq_one_letter_code
_entity_poly.pdbx_strand_id
1 'polypeptide(L)'
;MTELNPKASAYAEKLRIRVCGVCIKDEKLLLVRHGHTLNNNAFWAPPGGGLSFGESMYECLKREMLEETGLEVEVGRFLFVNEFIQEPLHAVEFFFEVKPTKGNITTGTDPEAASDQQLIEQVQWLSMKEIIALPLKDKHRTLQYLISLDDLLGQDHYFIGA
;
A
#
# COMPACT_ATOMS: atom_id res chain seq x y z
N MET A 1 -19.28 -17.45 9.40
CA MET A 1 -18.93 -16.69 8.17
C MET A 1 -18.54 -15.28 8.60
N THR A 2 -17.34 -14.90 8.32
CA THR A 2 -16.88 -13.52 8.60
C THR A 2 -17.54 -12.62 7.55
N GLU A 3 -18.41 -11.71 7.99
CA GLU A 3 -18.99 -10.72 7.07
C GLU A 3 -17.85 -9.86 6.51
N LEU A 4 -17.72 -9.88 5.19
CA LEU A 4 -16.79 -9.01 4.50
C LEU A 4 -17.27 -7.56 4.63
N ASN A 5 -16.33 -6.65 4.88
CA ASN A 5 -16.59 -5.24 4.71
C ASN A 5 -17.19 -5.01 3.29
N PRO A 6 -18.22 -4.16 3.12
CA PRO A 6 -18.85 -3.90 1.81
C PRO A 6 -17.86 -3.59 0.69
N LYS A 7 -16.74 -2.93 1.01
CA LYS A 7 -15.68 -2.63 0.03
C LYS A 7 -14.88 -3.88 -0.37
N ALA A 8 -14.57 -4.75 0.59
CA ALA A 8 -13.95 -6.04 0.29
C ALA A 8 -14.88 -6.93 -0.54
N SER A 9 -16.19 -6.86 -0.28
CA SER A 9 -17.22 -7.56 -1.07
C SER A 9 -17.25 -7.10 -2.53
N ALA A 10 -17.03 -5.82 -2.82
CA ALA A 10 -16.99 -5.30 -4.19
C ALA A 10 -15.84 -5.91 -5.03
N TYR A 11 -14.81 -6.41 -4.37
CA TYR A 11 -13.63 -7.01 -4.99
C TYR A 11 -13.57 -8.54 -4.87
N ALA A 12 -14.56 -9.14 -4.23
CA ALA A 12 -14.66 -10.59 -4.08
C ALA A 12 -14.70 -11.29 -5.44
N GLU A 13 -14.00 -12.40 -5.55
CA GLU A 13 -13.93 -13.25 -6.76
C GLU A 13 -13.43 -12.51 -8.03
N LYS A 14 -12.66 -11.45 -7.83
CA LYS A 14 -12.04 -10.67 -8.92
C LYS A 14 -10.54 -10.60 -8.73
N LEU A 15 -9.80 -10.74 -9.85
CA LEU A 15 -8.39 -10.42 -9.87
C LEU A 15 -8.19 -8.90 -9.95
N ARG A 16 -7.47 -8.34 -8.99
CA ARG A 16 -7.11 -6.92 -8.95
C ARG A 16 -5.65 -6.71 -9.27
N ILE A 17 -5.37 -5.73 -10.11
CA ILE A 17 -4.02 -5.16 -10.25
C ILE A 17 -3.93 -3.94 -9.34
N ARG A 18 -2.90 -3.89 -8.51
CA ARG A 18 -2.61 -2.75 -7.64
C ARG A 18 -1.22 -2.21 -7.93
N VAL A 19 -1.04 -0.91 -7.72
CA VAL A 19 0.26 -0.24 -7.89
C VAL A 19 0.58 0.50 -6.60
N CYS A 20 1.75 0.20 -6.02
CA CYS A 20 2.17 0.68 -4.71
C CYS A 20 3.53 1.37 -4.77
N GLY A 21 3.74 2.37 -3.91
CA GLY A 21 4.95 3.17 -3.85
C GLY A 21 5.81 2.89 -2.62
N VAL A 22 7.07 2.58 -2.83
CA VAL A 22 8.10 2.55 -1.79
C VAL A 22 8.74 3.93 -1.73
N CYS A 23 8.39 4.71 -0.71
CA CYS A 23 8.86 6.07 -0.50
C CYS A 23 9.72 6.14 0.76
N ILE A 24 11.04 6.29 0.60
CA ILE A 24 11.98 6.39 1.71
C ILE A 24 12.57 7.81 1.74
N LYS A 25 12.53 8.43 2.92
CA LYS A 25 13.09 9.75 3.17
C LYS A 25 13.60 9.81 4.60
N ASP A 26 14.80 10.35 4.80
CA ASP A 26 15.41 10.53 6.12
C ASP A 26 15.41 9.23 6.96
N GLU A 27 15.80 8.11 6.33
CA GLU A 27 15.82 6.76 6.92
C GLU A 27 14.47 6.25 7.44
N LYS A 28 13.37 6.76 6.86
CA LYS A 28 12.01 6.36 7.19
C LYS A 28 11.24 5.98 5.93
N LEU A 29 10.38 4.99 6.06
CA LEU A 29 9.45 4.55 5.03
C LEU A 29 8.08 5.20 5.26
N LEU A 30 7.49 5.74 4.19
CA LEU A 30 6.12 6.22 4.20
C LEU A 30 5.15 5.04 4.20
N LEU A 31 4.29 4.99 5.20
CA LEU A 31 3.28 3.96 5.34
C LEU A 31 1.91 4.57 5.60
N VAL A 32 0.90 3.86 5.13
CA VAL A 32 -0.52 4.14 5.34
C VAL A 32 -1.11 3.04 6.22
N ARG A 33 -1.84 3.42 7.26
CA ARG A 33 -2.61 2.49 8.08
C ARG A 33 -4.01 2.37 7.53
N HIS A 34 -4.32 1.18 7.01
CA HIS A 34 -5.66 0.84 6.59
C HIS A 34 -6.44 0.24 7.75
N GLY A 35 -7.63 0.80 8.02
CA GLY A 35 -8.55 0.26 9.00
C GLY A 35 -9.47 -0.80 8.41
N HIS A 36 -9.92 -1.72 9.24
CA HIS A 36 -11.05 -2.63 8.99
C HIS A 36 -11.16 -3.24 7.59
N THR A 37 -10.08 -3.85 7.09
CA THR A 37 -10.10 -4.56 5.81
C THR A 37 -10.65 -5.98 5.95
N LEU A 38 -9.79 -6.98 5.90
CA LEU A 38 -10.15 -8.37 6.20
C LEU A 38 -10.01 -8.62 7.71
N ASN A 39 -10.92 -9.37 8.30
CA ASN A 39 -10.89 -9.79 9.70
C ASN A 39 -10.90 -8.66 10.75
N ASN A 40 -11.44 -7.49 10.42
CA ASN A 40 -11.49 -6.33 11.32
C ASN A 40 -10.12 -5.88 11.88
N ASN A 41 -9.02 -6.21 11.22
CA ASN A 41 -7.69 -5.77 11.60
C ASN A 41 -7.23 -4.59 10.74
N ALA A 42 -6.74 -3.55 11.40
CA ALA A 42 -6.01 -2.49 10.74
C ALA A 42 -4.58 -2.95 10.44
N PHE A 43 -4.01 -2.55 9.31
CA PHE A 43 -2.63 -2.89 8.95
C PHE A 43 -1.90 -1.76 8.24
N TRP A 44 -0.58 -1.74 8.39
CA TRP A 44 0.31 -0.82 7.73
C TRP A 44 0.81 -1.37 6.40
N ALA A 45 0.75 -0.56 5.36
CA ALA A 45 1.24 -0.89 4.02
C ALA A 45 1.86 0.33 3.33
N PRO A 46 2.74 0.12 2.34
CA PRO A 46 3.10 1.19 1.41
C PRO A 46 1.85 1.75 0.71
N PRO A 47 1.77 3.08 0.47
CA PRO A 47 0.63 3.68 -0.20
C PRO A 47 0.47 3.15 -1.63
N GLY A 48 -0.76 3.10 -2.08
CA GLY A 48 -1.10 2.63 -3.42
C GLY A 48 -2.51 2.05 -3.51
N GLY A 49 -2.96 1.77 -4.71
CA GLY A 49 -4.32 1.31 -4.94
C GLY A 49 -4.55 0.61 -6.26
N GLY A 50 -5.82 0.44 -6.60
CA GLY A 50 -6.25 -0.29 -7.78
C GLY A 50 -5.98 0.45 -9.08
N LEU A 51 -5.42 -0.26 -10.06
CA LEU A 51 -5.25 0.25 -11.43
C LEU A 51 -6.61 0.29 -12.12
N SER A 52 -6.96 1.45 -12.66
CA SER A 52 -8.18 1.63 -13.44
C SER A 52 -7.97 1.28 -14.92
N PHE A 53 -9.03 0.86 -15.59
CA PHE A 53 -8.98 0.61 -17.03
C PHE A 53 -8.58 1.89 -17.78
N GLY A 54 -7.57 1.78 -18.64
CA GLY A 54 -7.06 2.90 -19.45
C GLY A 54 -6.06 3.81 -18.73
N GLU A 55 -5.80 3.60 -17.45
CA GLU A 55 -4.79 4.30 -16.67
C GLU A 55 -3.45 3.56 -16.74
N SER A 56 -2.35 4.28 -16.90
CA SER A 56 -1.02 3.68 -16.78
C SER A 56 -0.67 3.45 -15.30
N MET A 57 0.25 2.51 -15.02
CA MET A 57 0.72 2.28 -13.64
C MET A 57 1.32 3.54 -13.00
N TYR A 58 2.00 4.38 -13.79
CA TYR A 58 2.60 5.62 -13.29
C TYR A 58 1.55 6.67 -12.92
N GLU A 59 0.50 6.81 -13.74
CA GLU A 59 -0.63 7.69 -13.45
C GLU A 59 -1.40 7.22 -12.22
N CYS A 60 -1.68 5.92 -12.15
CA CYS A 60 -2.31 5.29 -10.98
C CYS A 60 -1.53 5.61 -9.71
N LEU A 61 -0.23 5.35 -9.70
CA LEU A 61 0.59 5.55 -8.51
C LEU A 61 0.66 7.02 -8.08
N LYS A 62 0.80 7.96 -9.03
CA LYS A 62 0.77 9.39 -8.73
C LYS A 62 -0.57 9.81 -8.12
N ARG A 63 -1.67 9.33 -8.67
CA ARG A 63 -3.02 9.59 -8.17
C ARG A 63 -3.20 9.04 -6.75
N GLU A 64 -2.88 7.77 -6.52
CA GLU A 64 -3.01 7.13 -5.21
C GLU A 64 -2.13 7.80 -4.14
N MET A 65 -0.88 8.14 -4.48
CA MET A 65 0.01 8.85 -3.57
C MET A 65 -0.58 10.20 -3.14
N LEU A 66 -1.14 10.95 -4.08
CA LEU A 66 -1.77 12.23 -3.78
C LEU A 66 -3.04 12.05 -2.93
N GLU A 67 -3.91 11.12 -3.30
CA GLU A 67 -5.17 10.83 -2.62
C GLU A 67 -4.94 10.33 -1.19
N GLU A 68 -4.05 9.37 -0.99
CA GLU A 68 -3.82 8.75 0.31
C GLU A 68 -2.92 9.56 1.24
N THR A 69 -1.93 10.26 0.69
CA THR A 69 -0.85 10.86 1.50
C THR A 69 -0.71 12.37 1.36
N GLY A 70 -1.35 12.99 0.37
CA GLY A 70 -1.19 14.40 0.06
C GLY A 70 0.12 14.76 -0.66
N LEU A 71 0.93 13.77 -1.06
CA LEU A 71 2.21 13.99 -1.73
C LEU A 71 2.09 13.85 -3.25
N GLU A 72 2.61 14.85 -3.96
CA GLU A 72 2.98 14.70 -5.37
C GLU A 72 4.33 13.97 -5.44
N VAL A 73 4.45 13.01 -6.34
CA VAL A 73 5.64 12.16 -6.44
C VAL A 73 6.14 12.00 -7.87
N GLU A 74 7.45 11.77 -7.99
CA GLU A 74 8.06 11.18 -9.17
C GLU A 74 8.15 9.67 -8.98
N VAL A 75 7.66 8.92 -9.98
CA VAL A 75 7.73 7.46 -10.00
C VAL A 75 9.05 7.04 -10.64
N GLY A 76 9.84 6.30 -9.89
CA GLY A 76 11.13 5.78 -10.28
C GLY A 76 11.04 4.36 -10.87
N ARG A 77 12.03 3.54 -10.51
CA ARG A 77 12.15 2.18 -11.06
C ARG A 77 11.14 1.21 -10.45
N PHE A 78 10.77 0.22 -11.23
CA PHE A 78 10.06 -0.96 -10.75
C PHE A 78 10.96 -1.75 -9.78
N LEU A 79 10.38 -2.23 -8.68
CA LEU A 79 11.10 -2.95 -7.62
C LEU A 79 10.74 -4.43 -7.61
N PHE A 80 9.50 -4.78 -7.32
CA PHE A 80 9.06 -6.16 -7.18
C PHE A 80 7.55 -6.31 -7.31
N VAL A 81 7.10 -7.55 -7.39
CA VAL A 81 5.69 -7.95 -7.39
C VAL A 81 5.38 -8.74 -6.13
N ASN A 82 4.24 -8.45 -5.51
CA ASN A 82 3.65 -9.28 -4.47
C ASN A 82 2.31 -9.82 -4.95
N GLU A 83 2.09 -11.11 -4.79
CA GLU A 83 0.78 -11.72 -5.02
C GLU A 83 0.10 -11.99 -3.67
N PHE A 84 -1.12 -11.53 -3.56
CA PHE A 84 -1.96 -11.72 -2.37
C PHE A 84 -3.18 -12.55 -2.74
N ILE A 85 -3.30 -13.71 -2.11
CA ILE A 85 -4.48 -14.58 -2.21
C ILE A 85 -4.98 -14.87 -0.80
N GLN A 86 -6.16 -14.38 -0.52
CA GLN A 86 -6.92 -14.72 0.69
C GLN A 86 -8.40 -14.68 0.32
N GLU A 87 -9.00 -15.84 0.11
CA GLU A 87 -10.40 -15.92 -0.30
C GLU A 87 -11.31 -14.96 0.51
N PRO A 88 -12.17 -14.21 -0.17
CA PRO A 88 -12.46 -14.21 -1.61
C PRO A 88 -11.65 -13.17 -2.41
N LEU A 89 -10.52 -12.69 -1.90
CA LEU A 89 -9.70 -11.64 -2.53
C LEU A 89 -8.47 -12.22 -3.23
N HIS A 90 -8.17 -11.68 -4.41
CA HIS A 90 -6.94 -11.96 -5.15
C HIS A 90 -6.39 -10.66 -5.75
N ALA A 91 -5.17 -10.32 -5.44
CA ALA A 91 -4.49 -9.14 -5.98
C ALA A 91 -3.06 -9.44 -6.41
N VAL A 92 -2.64 -8.77 -7.48
CA VAL A 92 -1.23 -8.68 -7.90
C VAL A 92 -0.81 -7.24 -7.72
N GLU A 93 0.22 -7.01 -6.91
CA GLU A 93 0.67 -5.69 -6.50
C GLU A 93 2.06 -5.42 -7.07
N PHE A 94 2.17 -4.33 -7.84
CA PHE A 94 3.42 -3.85 -8.44
C PHE A 94 3.99 -2.73 -7.59
N PHE A 95 5.23 -2.89 -7.13
CA PHE A 95 5.91 -1.90 -6.29
C PHE A 95 6.94 -1.11 -7.08
N PHE A 96 6.89 0.21 -6.94
CA PHE A 96 7.82 1.15 -7.55
C PHE A 96 8.49 2.02 -6.49
N GLU A 97 9.75 2.36 -6.72
CA GLU A 97 10.38 3.44 -5.97
C GLU A 97 9.71 4.78 -6.32
N VAL A 98 9.40 5.58 -5.30
CA VAL A 98 8.84 6.92 -5.49
C VAL A 98 9.60 7.95 -4.67
N LYS A 99 9.71 9.17 -5.21
CA LYS A 99 10.31 10.32 -4.54
C LYS A 99 9.30 11.45 -4.42
N PRO A 100 9.08 12.00 -3.22
CA PRO A 100 8.19 13.14 -3.06
C PRO A 100 8.80 14.38 -3.73
N THR A 101 7.99 15.09 -4.52
CA THR A 101 8.40 16.32 -5.20
C THR A 101 7.73 17.54 -4.59
N LYS A 102 6.52 17.40 -4.02
CA LYS A 102 5.74 18.49 -3.45
C LYS A 102 4.71 17.97 -2.43
N GLY A 103 4.30 18.84 -1.55
CA GLY A 103 3.27 18.56 -0.53
C GLY A 103 3.85 18.16 0.83
N ASN A 104 2.96 18.03 1.80
CA ASN A 104 3.23 17.49 3.12
C ASN A 104 2.31 16.32 3.35
N ILE A 105 2.74 15.35 4.16
CA ILE A 105 1.87 14.22 4.48
C ILE A 105 0.62 14.71 5.20
N THR A 106 -0.52 14.25 4.71
CA THR A 106 -1.82 14.41 5.34
C THR A 106 -2.53 13.06 5.29
N THR A 107 -3.36 12.78 6.28
CA THR A 107 -4.23 11.61 6.18
C THR A 107 -5.25 11.91 5.09
N GLY A 108 -5.10 11.20 3.98
CA GLY A 108 -5.96 11.36 2.83
C GLY A 108 -7.33 10.73 3.02
N THR A 109 -8.15 10.89 2.02
CA THR A 109 -9.45 10.24 1.91
C THR A 109 -9.44 9.33 0.70
N ASP A 110 -10.16 8.23 0.77
CA ASP A 110 -10.43 7.41 -0.40
C ASP A 110 -11.69 7.98 -1.08
N PRO A 111 -11.57 8.63 -2.26
CA PRO A 111 -12.73 9.25 -2.91
C PRO A 111 -13.79 8.25 -3.35
N GLU A 112 -13.43 6.97 -3.50
CA GLU A 112 -14.36 5.89 -3.84
C GLU A 112 -15.12 5.35 -2.62
N ALA A 113 -14.74 5.75 -1.40
CA ALA A 113 -15.39 5.33 -0.18
C ALA A 113 -16.35 6.41 0.34
N ALA A 114 -17.52 5.99 0.82
CA ALA A 114 -18.41 6.86 1.60
C ALA A 114 -17.68 7.34 2.87
N SER A 115 -18.06 8.48 3.41
CA SER A 115 -17.37 9.13 4.54
C SER A 115 -17.27 8.27 5.80
N ASP A 116 -18.20 7.32 5.97
CA ASP A 116 -18.26 6.35 7.07
C ASP A 116 -17.50 5.05 6.78
N GLN A 117 -16.95 4.90 5.56
CA GLN A 117 -16.21 3.72 5.10
C GLN A 117 -14.74 4.03 4.75
N GLN A 118 -14.21 5.14 5.28
CA GLN A 118 -12.81 5.50 5.08
C GLN A 118 -11.91 4.42 5.65
N LEU A 119 -11.05 3.86 4.78
CA LEU A 119 -10.12 2.81 5.16
C LEU A 119 -8.79 3.36 5.66
N ILE A 120 -8.46 4.62 5.34
CA ILE A 120 -7.20 5.24 5.74
C ILE A 120 -7.39 5.90 7.11
N GLU A 121 -6.68 5.38 8.10
CA GLU A 121 -6.71 5.91 9.46
C GLU A 121 -5.54 6.86 9.75
N GLN A 122 -4.36 6.55 9.21
CA GLN A 122 -3.13 7.29 9.47
C GLN A 122 -2.17 7.21 8.28
N VAL A 123 -1.37 8.26 8.13
CA VAL A 123 -0.20 8.31 7.23
C VAL A 123 1.00 8.74 8.05
N GLN A 124 2.08 7.94 8.04
CA GLN A 124 3.26 8.21 8.85
C GLN A 124 4.56 7.80 8.16
N TRP A 125 5.63 8.51 8.51
CA TRP A 125 7.00 8.11 8.25
C TRP A 125 7.49 7.24 9.41
N LEU A 126 7.72 5.94 9.16
CA LEU A 126 8.18 5.00 10.17
C LEU A 126 9.62 4.58 9.91
N SER A 127 10.45 4.64 10.95
CA SER A 127 11.80 4.07 10.94
C SER A 127 11.74 2.54 10.96
N MET A 128 12.84 1.89 10.58
CA MET A 128 12.94 0.43 10.64
C MET A 128 12.64 -0.11 12.04
N LYS A 129 13.10 0.57 13.09
CA LYS A 129 12.84 0.20 14.50
C LYS A 129 11.34 0.20 14.81
N GLU A 130 10.61 1.22 14.35
CA GLU A 130 9.16 1.32 14.53
C GLU A 130 8.43 0.24 13.74
N ILE A 131 8.86 -0.05 12.50
CA ILE A 131 8.29 -1.11 11.68
C ILE A 131 8.50 -2.50 12.32
N ILE A 132 9.68 -2.78 12.85
CA ILE A 132 9.96 -4.05 13.55
C ILE A 132 9.04 -4.21 14.77
N ALA A 133 8.80 -3.14 15.51
CA ALA A 133 7.97 -3.16 16.71
C ALA A 133 6.48 -3.40 16.45
N LEU A 134 6.01 -3.20 15.21
CA LEU A 134 4.61 -3.51 14.86
C LEU A 134 4.37 -5.03 14.91
N PRO A 135 3.19 -5.50 15.39
CA PRO A 135 2.81 -6.90 15.29
C PRO A 135 2.79 -7.39 13.84
N LEU A 136 3.16 -8.65 13.61
CA LEU A 136 3.18 -9.22 12.25
C LEU A 136 1.83 -9.11 11.53
N LYS A 137 0.73 -9.33 12.24
CA LYS A 137 -0.63 -9.24 11.70
C LYS A 137 -1.02 -7.82 11.25
N ASP A 138 -0.34 -6.81 11.80
CA ASP A 138 -0.61 -5.40 11.51
C ASP A 138 0.33 -4.85 10.42
N LYS A 139 1.08 -5.73 9.75
CA LYS A 139 2.01 -5.40 8.67
C LYS A 139 1.61 -6.04 7.36
N HIS A 140 1.65 -5.27 6.29
CA HIS A 140 1.63 -5.83 4.94
C HIS A 140 2.76 -6.86 4.78
N ARG A 141 2.55 -7.91 3.99
CA ARG A 141 3.50 -9.02 3.81
C ARG A 141 4.91 -8.53 3.43
N THR A 142 5.01 -7.52 2.61
CA THR A 142 6.29 -6.94 2.19
C THR A 142 7.11 -6.33 3.32
N LEU A 143 6.49 -6.04 4.47
CA LEU A 143 7.13 -5.46 5.66
C LEU A 143 7.48 -6.49 6.73
N GLN A 144 6.98 -7.72 6.61
CA GLN A 144 7.04 -8.69 7.72
C GLN A 144 8.44 -9.21 8.02
N TYR A 145 9.31 -9.27 7.01
CA TYR A 145 10.62 -9.90 7.12
C TYR A 145 11.77 -8.95 6.74
N LEU A 146 11.54 -7.65 6.77
CA LEU A 146 12.58 -6.65 6.50
C LEU A 146 13.62 -6.62 7.62
N ILE A 147 14.88 -6.56 7.24
CA ILE A 147 16.04 -6.32 8.13
C ILE A 147 16.46 -4.85 8.02
N SER A 148 16.39 -4.28 6.84
CA SER A 148 16.65 -2.87 6.56
C SER A 148 15.67 -2.31 5.54
N LEU A 149 15.53 -0.98 5.45
CA LEU A 149 14.71 -0.35 4.41
C LEU A 149 15.30 -0.55 3.02
N ASP A 150 16.60 -0.74 2.91
CA ASP A 150 17.29 -1.00 1.64
C ASP A 150 16.87 -2.35 1.03
N ASP A 151 16.38 -3.28 1.85
CA ASP A 151 15.83 -4.55 1.35
C ASP A 151 14.67 -4.35 0.37
N LEU A 152 13.95 -3.23 0.49
CA LEU A 152 12.89 -2.87 -0.46
C LEU A 152 13.41 -2.29 -1.77
N LEU A 153 14.61 -1.71 -1.77
CA LEU A 153 15.19 -1.01 -2.89
C LEU A 153 16.31 -1.80 -3.60
N GLY A 154 17.00 -2.65 -2.87
CA GLY A 154 18.28 -3.24 -3.30
C GLY A 154 18.17 -4.53 -4.08
N GLN A 155 17.00 -5.11 -4.22
CA GLN A 155 16.84 -6.41 -4.89
C GLN A 155 16.57 -6.24 -6.38
N ASP A 156 17.21 -7.09 -7.18
CA ASP A 156 16.80 -7.33 -8.56
C ASP A 156 15.37 -7.87 -8.54
N HIS A 157 14.53 -7.38 -9.43
CA HIS A 157 13.11 -7.68 -9.55
C HIS A 157 12.74 -9.08 -9.04
N TYR A 158 12.06 -9.15 -7.92
CA TYR A 158 11.66 -10.42 -7.33
C TYR A 158 10.13 -10.54 -7.23
N PHE A 159 9.69 -11.77 -7.05
CA PHE A 159 8.29 -12.12 -6.92
C PHE A 159 8.05 -12.72 -5.53
N ILE A 160 7.08 -12.17 -4.81
CA ILE A 160 6.59 -12.74 -3.56
C ILE A 160 5.28 -13.44 -3.88
N GLY A 161 5.33 -14.76 -4.01
CA GLY A 161 4.15 -15.59 -4.25
C GLY A 161 3.26 -15.74 -3.01
N ALA A 162 2.02 -16.10 -3.23
CA ALA A 162 1.04 -16.38 -2.19
C ALA A 162 1.35 -17.67 -1.43
#